data_e2335a4e084f027bb4fc8d93cb11ebc2
#
_entry.id   e2335a4e084f027bb4fc8d93cb11ebc2
#
_cell.length_a   1.000
_cell.length_b   1.000
_cell.length_c   1.000
_cell.angle_alpha   90.00
_cell.angle_beta   90.00
_cell.angle_gamma   90.00
#
_symmetry.space_group_name_H-M   'P 1'
#
loop_
_entity.id
_entity.type
_entity.pdbx_description
1 polymer ?
#
loop_
_entity_poly.entity_id
_entity_poly.type
_entity_poly.pdbx_seq_one_letter_code
_entity_poly.pdbx_strand_id
1 'polypeptide(L)'
;MKIWAIIFFLLPILGCTYVGWHVWRILPLTTVWRTLVIVAMVACFALFILNFVLGLDRVSLPWARVMYNVGNSSLFILLYLTMLFLVLDLGQLLHLVPSSFLKNSVAGSLTVLAVMVGIFVYGNTHYYNKARVSLKLDTKGRVERPLKLVMMSDLHLGYHNPRTEMARWVDFINAEQPDLVLIAGDIIDISVRPLLEEDVAAEFRRLQAPVYACLGNHEYYSGEPKAQQFFRDAGIRVLRDEAVNLPELGHLTIIGRDDRTNPHRKSVAQLMKAFSPEKTNYTIVLDHQPYHLDRSAKAGVDFQFSGHTHYGQVWPISWITKAIYECSYGSYQLDSTHFYISSGIGIWGGKFRIGTQSEYVVLTLK
;
A
#
# COMPACT_ATOMS: atom_id res chain seq x y z
N MET A 1 13.65 -15.02 -18.37
CA MET A 1 13.36 -14.48 -17.03
C MET A 1 13.89 -13.05 -17.03
N LYS A 2 13.04 -12.02 -16.79
CA LYS A 2 13.46 -10.63 -16.86
C LYS A 2 14.48 -10.36 -15.74
N ILE A 3 15.51 -9.58 -16.00
CA ILE A 3 16.62 -9.26 -15.06
C ILE A 3 16.12 -8.77 -13.69
N TRP A 4 14.99 -8.08 -13.67
CA TRP A 4 14.32 -7.61 -12.46
C TRP A 4 13.83 -8.71 -11.54
N ALA A 5 13.37 -9.86 -12.09
CA ALA A 5 12.97 -11.02 -11.28
C ALA A 5 14.18 -11.66 -10.58
N ILE A 6 15.33 -11.71 -11.27
CA ILE A 6 16.58 -12.20 -10.69
C ILE A 6 17.01 -11.30 -9.55
N ILE A 7 16.99 -9.99 -9.74
CA ILE A 7 17.34 -8.99 -8.70
C ILE A 7 16.39 -9.13 -7.51
N PHE A 8 15.09 -9.25 -7.74
CA PHE A 8 14.08 -9.36 -6.69
C PHE A 8 14.27 -10.57 -5.78
N PHE A 9 14.72 -11.70 -6.33
CA PHE A 9 14.97 -12.91 -5.54
C PHE A 9 16.40 -13.01 -5.00
N LEU A 10 17.41 -12.59 -5.75
CA LEU A 10 18.81 -12.72 -5.33
C LEU A 10 19.20 -11.72 -4.25
N LEU A 11 18.74 -10.47 -4.32
CA LEU A 11 19.10 -9.45 -3.32
C LEU A 11 18.70 -9.84 -1.89
N PRO A 12 17.47 -10.31 -1.62
CA PRO A 12 17.13 -10.76 -0.28
C PRO A 12 17.95 -11.97 0.20
N ILE A 13 18.30 -12.91 -0.70
CA ILE A 13 19.15 -14.06 -0.35
C ILE A 13 20.57 -13.60 0.04
N LEU A 14 21.16 -12.71 -0.74
CA LEU A 14 22.46 -12.11 -0.43
C LEU A 14 22.39 -11.33 0.89
N GLY A 15 21.32 -10.54 1.08
CA GLY A 15 21.07 -9.84 2.34
C GLY A 15 20.96 -10.78 3.53
N CYS A 16 20.24 -11.90 3.38
CA CYS A 16 20.09 -12.91 4.42
C CYS A 16 21.43 -13.55 4.79
N THR A 17 22.27 -13.86 3.79
CA THR A 17 23.61 -14.40 4.00
C THR A 17 24.53 -13.40 4.69
N TYR A 18 24.53 -12.14 4.25
CA TYR A 18 25.33 -11.07 4.82
C TYR A 18 24.93 -10.78 6.27
N VAL A 19 23.65 -10.62 6.55
CA VAL A 19 23.11 -10.42 7.90
C VAL A 19 23.42 -11.62 8.79
N GLY A 20 23.21 -12.84 8.28
CA GLY A 20 23.52 -14.08 8.99
C GLY A 20 24.98 -14.16 9.44
N TRP A 21 25.90 -13.76 8.55
CA TRP A 21 27.33 -13.69 8.88
C TRP A 21 27.64 -12.70 10.00
N HIS A 22 27.04 -11.49 9.97
CA HIS A 22 27.21 -10.49 11.03
C HIS A 22 26.59 -10.94 12.35
N VAL A 23 25.36 -11.48 12.32
CA VAL A 23 24.67 -12.01 13.50
C VAL A 23 25.49 -13.13 14.15
N TRP A 24 26.06 -14.02 13.34
CA TRP A 24 26.94 -15.07 13.83
C TRP A 24 28.16 -14.52 14.56
N ARG A 25 28.78 -13.47 14.03
CA ARG A 25 30.01 -12.88 14.58
C ARG A 25 29.78 -12.03 15.81
N ILE A 26 28.69 -11.24 15.83
CA ILE A 26 28.44 -10.27 16.89
C ILE A 26 27.95 -10.92 18.19
N LEU A 27 27.15 -12.00 18.08
CA LEU A 27 26.49 -12.60 19.24
C LEU A 27 27.51 -13.23 20.22
N PRO A 28 27.51 -12.83 21.52
CA PRO A 28 28.34 -13.42 22.57
C PRO A 28 27.69 -14.69 23.13
N LEU A 29 27.36 -15.64 22.25
CA LEU A 29 26.64 -16.87 22.57
C LEU A 29 27.48 -18.10 22.17
N THR A 30 27.14 -19.27 22.72
CA THR A 30 27.73 -20.53 22.26
C THR A 30 27.30 -20.86 20.83
N THR A 31 28.04 -21.71 20.15
CA THR A 31 27.77 -22.13 18.77
C THR A 31 26.33 -22.63 18.59
N VAL A 32 25.81 -23.42 19.54
CA VAL A 32 24.43 -23.95 19.51
C VAL A 32 23.42 -22.81 19.44
N TRP A 33 23.51 -21.83 20.33
CA TRP A 33 22.56 -20.70 20.37
C TRP A 33 22.68 -19.82 19.15
N ARG A 34 23.89 -19.56 18.63
CA ARG A 34 24.07 -18.84 17.35
C ARG A 34 23.39 -19.56 16.20
N THR A 35 23.56 -20.89 16.10
CA THR A 35 22.92 -21.71 15.08
C THR A 35 21.40 -21.57 15.17
N LEU A 36 20.83 -21.66 16.38
CA LEU A 36 19.37 -21.52 16.58
C LEU A 36 18.85 -20.16 16.13
N VAL A 37 19.56 -19.06 16.44
CA VAL A 37 19.21 -17.72 16.00
C VAL A 37 19.23 -17.61 14.47
N ILE A 38 20.27 -18.12 13.81
CA ILE A 38 20.36 -18.11 12.35
C ILE A 38 19.26 -18.96 11.72
N VAL A 39 19.01 -20.16 12.23
CA VAL A 39 17.92 -21.04 11.74
C VAL A 39 16.55 -20.34 11.88
N ALA A 40 16.29 -19.69 13.01
CA ALA A 40 15.04 -18.94 13.22
C ALA A 40 14.92 -17.77 12.22
N MET A 41 16.01 -17.01 12.00
CA MET A 41 16.04 -15.91 11.03
C MET A 41 15.75 -16.41 9.60
N VAL A 42 16.42 -17.49 9.18
CA VAL A 42 16.22 -18.11 7.86
C VAL A 42 14.79 -18.65 7.73
N ALA A 43 14.26 -19.29 8.78
CA ALA A 43 12.89 -19.81 8.81
C ALA A 43 11.86 -18.67 8.64
N CYS A 44 12.02 -17.54 9.35
CA CYS A 44 11.15 -16.38 9.19
C CYS A 44 11.19 -15.83 7.76
N PHE A 45 12.38 -15.75 7.16
CA PHE A 45 12.51 -15.31 5.77
C PHE A 45 11.95 -16.35 4.78
N ALA A 46 12.12 -17.64 5.03
CA ALA A 46 11.54 -18.72 4.21
C ALA A 46 10.01 -18.65 4.21
N LEU A 47 9.36 -18.27 5.33
CA LEU A 47 7.91 -18.06 5.38
C LEU A 47 7.45 -17.00 4.37
N PHE A 48 8.21 -15.93 4.15
CA PHE A 48 7.88 -14.95 3.11
C PHE A 48 7.76 -15.61 1.74
N ILE A 49 8.75 -16.41 1.36
CA ILE A 49 8.75 -17.12 0.07
C ILE A 49 7.61 -18.14 0.00
N LEU A 50 7.42 -18.93 1.06
CA LEU A 50 6.38 -19.95 1.14
C LEU A 50 4.97 -19.36 1.04
N ASN A 51 4.72 -18.20 1.65
CA ASN A 51 3.44 -17.52 1.55
C ASN A 51 3.05 -17.22 0.09
N PHE A 52 4.03 -16.83 -0.74
CA PHE A 52 3.81 -16.58 -2.16
C PHE A 52 3.67 -17.86 -2.99
N VAL A 53 4.47 -18.90 -2.70
CA VAL A 53 4.52 -20.11 -3.51
C VAL A 53 3.37 -21.06 -3.21
N LEU A 54 3.05 -21.26 -1.92
CA LEU A 54 2.05 -22.25 -1.49
C LEU A 54 0.67 -21.66 -1.29
N GLY A 55 0.59 -20.34 -1.09
CA GLY A 55 -0.62 -19.65 -0.64
C GLY A 55 -0.98 -20.02 0.81
N LEU A 56 -1.89 -19.26 1.40
CA LEU A 56 -2.29 -19.44 2.82
C LEU A 56 -3.72 -19.95 2.98
N ASP A 57 -4.46 -20.12 1.88
CA ASP A 57 -5.87 -20.49 1.92
C ASP A 57 -6.14 -21.91 2.47
N ARG A 58 -5.11 -22.75 2.52
CA ARG A 58 -5.19 -24.11 3.07
C ARG A 58 -4.83 -24.21 4.54
N VAL A 59 -4.33 -23.12 5.13
CA VAL A 59 -3.93 -23.04 6.55
C VAL A 59 -5.08 -22.39 7.32
N SER A 60 -5.33 -22.79 8.57
CA SER A 60 -6.36 -22.12 9.39
C SER A 60 -6.06 -20.63 9.53
N LEU A 61 -7.09 -19.77 9.56
CA LEU A 61 -6.94 -18.33 9.52
C LEU A 61 -5.98 -17.74 10.58
N PRO A 62 -5.99 -18.19 11.86
CA PRO A 62 -5.04 -17.69 12.85
C PRO A 62 -3.57 -17.99 12.47
N TRP A 63 -3.28 -19.21 12.01
CA TRP A 63 -1.93 -19.59 11.59
C TRP A 63 -1.51 -18.89 10.29
N ALA A 64 -2.42 -18.77 9.33
CA ALA A 64 -2.17 -18.02 8.10
C ALA A 64 -1.78 -16.56 8.39
N ARG A 65 -2.43 -15.93 9.36
CA ARG A 65 -2.08 -14.58 9.83
C ARG A 65 -0.69 -14.52 10.45
N VAL A 66 -0.35 -15.47 11.32
CA VAL A 66 0.99 -15.53 11.91
C VAL A 66 2.04 -15.68 10.82
N MET A 67 1.85 -16.66 9.91
CA MET A 67 2.79 -16.92 8.81
C MET A 67 2.93 -15.70 7.89
N TYR A 68 1.82 -15.06 7.54
CA TYR A 68 1.82 -13.84 6.71
C TYR A 68 2.58 -12.70 7.40
N ASN A 69 2.24 -12.39 8.65
CA ASN A 69 2.83 -11.27 9.37
C ASN A 69 4.32 -11.49 9.64
N VAL A 70 4.72 -12.69 10.09
CA VAL A 70 6.13 -13.02 10.35
C VAL A 70 6.94 -13.00 9.05
N GLY A 71 6.47 -13.69 8.01
CA GLY A 71 7.17 -13.78 6.75
C GLY A 71 7.36 -12.41 6.09
N ASN A 72 6.28 -11.63 5.96
CA ASN A 72 6.37 -10.32 5.31
C ASN A 72 7.15 -9.29 6.16
N SER A 73 7.02 -9.32 7.49
CA SER A 73 7.82 -8.44 8.36
C SER A 73 9.31 -8.76 8.27
N SER A 74 9.67 -10.04 8.09
CA SER A 74 11.08 -10.46 8.01
C SER A 74 11.82 -9.79 6.84
N LEU A 75 11.13 -9.53 5.73
CA LEU A 75 11.72 -8.83 4.58
C LEU A 75 12.19 -7.41 4.94
N PHE A 76 11.35 -6.65 5.65
CA PHE A 76 11.69 -5.29 6.08
C PHE A 76 12.78 -5.30 7.16
N ILE A 77 12.69 -6.25 8.11
CA ILE A 77 13.71 -6.43 9.15
C ILE A 77 15.07 -6.75 8.50
N LEU A 78 15.09 -7.64 7.51
CA LEU A 78 16.29 -7.98 6.77
C LEU A 78 16.89 -6.77 6.04
N LEU A 79 16.05 -5.95 5.39
CA LEU A 79 16.48 -4.73 4.73
C LEU A 79 17.19 -3.78 5.72
N TYR A 80 16.57 -3.50 6.86
CA TYR A 80 17.12 -2.57 7.85
C TYR A 80 18.35 -3.14 8.58
N LEU A 81 18.39 -4.43 8.86
CA LEU A 81 19.61 -5.09 9.37
C LEU A 81 20.75 -5.00 8.36
N THR A 82 20.48 -5.23 7.08
CA THR A 82 21.48 -5.09 6.02
C THR A 82 22.05 -3.67 6.01
N MET A 83 21.17 -2.65 6.02
CA MET A 83 21.58 -1.25 6.03
C MET A 83 22.38 -0.90 7.29
N LEU A 84 21.93 -1.35 8.47
CA LEU A 84 22.61 -1.09 9.73
C LEU A 84 24.00 -1.71 9.75
N PHE A 85 24.14 -2.97 9.33
CA PHE A 85 25.47 -3.60 9.27
C PHE A 85 26.37 -2.97 8.22
N LEU A 86 25.86 -2.53 7.07
CA LEU A 86 26.65 -1.76 6.09
C LEU A 86 27.18 -0.43 6.68
N VAL A 87 26.35 0.27 7.46
CA VAL A 87 26.78 1.49 8.17
C VAL A 87 27.86 1.17 9.21
N LEU A 88 27.70 0.08 9.95
CA LEU A 88 28.69 -0.35 10.94
C LEU A 88 30.02 -0.81 10.30
N ASP A 89 29.94 -1.51 9.16
CA ASP A 89 31.13 -1.91 8.39
C ASP A 89 31.87 -0.67 7.83
N LEU A 90 31.14 0.30 7.30
CA LEU A 90 31.71 1.58 6.88
C LEU A 90 32.37 2.30 8.07
N GLY A 91 31.69 2.29 9.25
CA GLY A 91 32.26 2.83 10.48
C GLY A 91 33.57 2.13 10.91
N GLN A 92 33.64 0.81 10.71
CA GLN A 92 34.91 0.07 10.95
C GLN A 92 36.02 0.43 9.94
N LEU A 93 35.64 0.53 8.66
CA LEU A 93 36.58 0.93 7.59
C LEU A 93 37.17 2.31 7.86
N LEU A 94 36.37 3.24 8.39
CA LEU A 94 36.77 4.59 8.75
C LEU A 94 37.38 4.69 10.16
N HIS A 95 37.62 3.57 10.84
CA HIS A 95 38.13 3.49 12.20
C HIS A 95 37.27 4.19 13.28
N LEU A 96 36.01 4.48 12.99
CA LEU A 96 35.03 5.07 13.92
C LEU A 96 34.39 4.05 14.86
N VAL A 97 34.32 2.79 14.41
CA VAL A 97 33.76 1.66 15.16
C VAL A 97 34.86 0.62 15.38
N PRO A 98 35.22 0.27 16.64
CA PRO A 98 36.25 -0.73 16.89
C PRO A 98 35.79 -2.13 16.42
N SER A 99 36.72 -2.93 15.91
CA SER A 99 36.42 -4.28 15.41
C SER A 99 35.85 -5.22 16.48
N SER A 100 36.20 -4.98 17.74
CA SER A 100 35.64 -5.71 18.90
C SER A 100 34.13 -5.49 19.08
N PHE A 101 33.57 -4.38 18.59
CA PHE A 101 32.16 -4.07 18.70
C PHE A 101 31.30 -5.04 17.90
N LEU A 102 31.78 -5.58 16.79
CA LEU A 102 31.06 -6.57 15.94
C LEU A 102 31.56 -8.02 16.13
N LYS A 103 32.30 -8.32 17.20
CA LYS A 103 32.83 -9.66 17.48
C LYS A 103 32.57 -10.06 18.93
N ASN A 104 31.72 -11.07 19.15
CA ASN A 104 31.39 -11.57 20.51
C ASN A 104 31.06 -10.44 21.50
N SER A 105 30.28 -9.46 21.05
CA SER A 105 30.07 -8.22 21.80
C SER A 105 28.66 -8.13 22.36
N VAL A 106 28.54 -8.10 23.69
CA VAL A 106 27.26 -7.82 24.35
C VAL A 106 26.79 -6.42 24.00
N ALA A 107 27.66 -5.42 24.08
CA ALA A 107 27.32 -4.03 23.74
C ALA A 107 26.87 -3.90 22.28
N GLY A 108 27.63 -4.48 21.33
CA GLY A 108 27.29 -4.46 19.92
C GLY A 108 25.94 -5.13 19.65
N SER A 109 25.72 -6.33 20.22
CA SER A 109 24.45 -7.05 20.06
C SER A 109 23.27 -6.29 20.63
N LEU A 110 23.38 -5.72 21.80
CA LEU A 110 22.31 -4.93 22.44
C LEU A 110 22.06 -3.62 21.67
N THR A 111 23.10 -2.97 21.14
CA THR A 111 22.94 -1.76 20.33
C THR A 111 22.19 -2.06 19.04
N VAL A 112 22.60 -3.11 18.31
CA VAL A 112 21.89 -3.53 17.07
C VAL A 112 20.43 -3.87 17.38
N LEU A 113 20.17 -4.65 18.44
CA LEU A 113 18.80 -5.01 18.85
C LEU A 113 18.01 -3.75 19.22
N ALA A 114 18.53 -2.86 20.04
CA ALA A 114 17.84 -1.64 20.47
C ALA A 114 17.50 -0.71 19.31
N VAL A 115 18.42 -0.52 18.36
CA VAL A 115 18.17 0.27 17.14
C VAL A 115 17.06 -0.36 16.31
N MET A 116 17.12 -1.67 16.07
CA MET A 116 16.10 -2.37 15.28
C MET A 116 14.73 -2.31 15.96
N VAL A 117 14.65 -2.58 17.25
CA VAL A 117 13.40 -2.47 18.02
C VAL A 117 12.85 -1.04 17.94
N GLY A 118 13.69 -0.02 18.15
CA GLY A 118 13.30 1.39 18.06
C GLY A 118 12.71 1.73 16.68
N ILE A 119 13.38 1.35 15.60
CA ILE A 119 12.92 1.61 14.21
C ILE A 119 11.57 0.91 13.95
N PHE A 120 11.41 -0.36 14.33
CA PHE A 120 10.19 -1.10 14.01
C PHE A 120 9.02 -0.79 14.95
N VAL A 121 9.26 -0.44 16.19
CA VAL A 121 8.23 0.12 17.09
C VAL A 121 7.74 1.46 16.56
N TYR A 122 8.66 2.36 16.16
CA TYR A 122 8.31 3.61 15.51
C TYR A 122 7.49 3.34 14.23
N GLY A 123 8.00 2.51 13.32
CA GLY A 123 7.34 2.23 12.04
C GLY A 123 5.95 1.61 12.19
N ASN A 124 5.78 0.71 13.17
CA ASN A 124 4.49 0.10 13.46
C ASN A 124 3.51 1.10 14.07
N THR A 125 3.94 1.89 15.06
CA THR A 125 3.11 2.94 15.66
C THR A 125 2.69 3.96 14.61
N HIS A 126 3.62 4.34 13.73
CA HIS A 126 3.36 5.29 12.65
C HIS A 126 2.39 4.74 11.59
N TYR A 127 2.41 3.44 11.32
CA TYR A 127 1.39 2.78 10.49
C TYR A 127 -0.02 2.97 11.04
N TYR A 128 -0.22 2.80 12.35
CA TYR A 128 -1.56 2.93 12.96
C TYR A 128 -2.05 4.37 13.05
N ASN A 129 -1.16 5.35 13.00
CA ASN A 129 -1.51 6.77 12.99
C ASN A 129 -1.85 7.22 11.57
N LYS A 130 -3.13 7.12 11.18
CA LYS A 130 -3.60 7.48 9.83
C LYS A 130 -3.68 9.00 9.69
N ALA A 131 -3.00 9.55 8.70
CA ALA A 131 -3.08 10.97 8.41
C ALA A 131 -4.38 11.31 7.69
N ARG A 132 -5.02 12.35 8.16
CA ARG A 132 -6.12 13.01 7.45
C ARG A 132 -5.56 14.11 6.56
N VAL A 133 -5.59 13.91 5.26
CA VAL A 133 -5.13 14.90 4.28
C VAL A 133 -6.33 15.72 3.77
N SER A 134 -6.25 17.04 3.86
CA SER A 134 -7.28 17.93 3.31
C SER A 134 -6.86 18.47 1.95
N LEU A 135 -7.70 18.27 0.94
CA LEU A 135 -7.54 18.80 -0.40
C LEU A 135 -8.75 19.65 -0.76
N LYS A 136 -8.53 20.81 -1.38
CA LYS A 136 -9.60 21.69 -1.86
C LYS A 136 -9.37 22.00 -3.33
N LEU A 137 -10.37 21.73 -4.16
CA LEU A 137 -10.32 22.02 -5.59
C LEU A 137 -11.52 22.92 -5.97
N ASP A 138 -11.21 23.90 -6.82
CA ASP A 138 -12.21 24.78 -7.41
C ASP A 138 -12.76 24.11 -8.69
N THR A 139 -14.08 23.91 -8.72
CA THR A 139 -14.78 23.29 -9.86
C THR A 139 -15.18 24.32 -10.91
N LYS A 140 -14.90 25.59 -10.68
CA LYS A 140 -15.32 26.71 -11.54
C LYS A 140 -16.85 26.76 -11.74
N GLY A 141 -17.57 26.48 -10.65
CA GLY A 141 -19.04 26.52 -10.64
C GLY A 141 -19.73 25.33 -11.26
N ARG A 142 -19.02 24.21 -11.53
CA ARG A 142 -19.61 22.96 -12.07
C ARG A 142 -20.27 22.09 -11.00
N VAL A 143 -20.07 22.39 -9.72
CA VAL A 143 -20.85 21.81 -8.63
C VAL A 143 -21.73 22.90 -7.99
N GLU A 144 -22.98 22.58 -7.71
CA GLU A 144 -23.98 23.56 -7.22
C GLU A 144 -23.75 23.94 -5.74
N ARG A 145 -23.14 23.07 -4.97
CA ARG A 145 -22.78 23.26 -3.56
C ARG A 145 -21.44 22.64 -3.26
N PRO A 146 -20.76 23.08 -2.20
CA PRO A 146 -19.56 22.39 -1.75
C PRO A 146 -19.86 20.91 -1.46
N LEU A 147 -19.04 20.01 -2.03
CA LEU A 147 -19.11 18.57 -1.83
C LEU A 147 -17.90 18.11 -1.03
N LYS A 148 -18.13 17.22 -0.08
CA LYS A 148 -17.07 16.58 0.70
C LYS A 148 -16.95 15.12 0.28
N LEU A 149 -15.83 14.74 -0.29
CA LEU A 149 -15.53 13.38 -0.67
C LEU A 149 -14.43 12.82 0.22
N VAL A 150 -14.60 11.59 0.69
CA VAL A 150 -13.50 10.85 1.32
C VAL A 150 -12.93 9.87 0.32
N MET A 151 -11.61 9.94 0.12
CA MET A 151 -10.91 9.11 -0.85
C MET A 151 -9.83 8.29 -0.15
N MET A 152 -9.73 7.02 -0.54
CA MET A 152 -8.74 6.07 -0.05
C MET A 152 -8.26 5.18 -1.19
N SER A 153 -7.12 4.53 -0.96
CA SER A 153 -6.58 3.48 -1.80
C SER A 153 -5.84 2.46 -0.94
N ASP A 154 -5.48 1.34 -1.54
CA ASP A 154 -4.53 0.40 -0.96
C ASP A 154 -4.92 -0.04 0.47
N LEU A 155 -6.15 -0.49 0.63
CA LEU A 155 -6.66 -0.99 1.91
C LEU A 155 -5.98 -2.30 2.29
N HIS A 156 -5.69 -3.15 1.30
CA HIS A 156 -5.06 -4.46 1.47
C HIS A 156 -5.69 -5.25 2.61
N LEU A 157 -7.02 -5.33 2.62
CA LEU A 157 -7.74 -6.15 3.58
C LEU A 157 -7.43 -7.63 3.32
N GLY A 158 -7.18 -8.37 4.38
CA GLY A 158 -6.73 -9.74 4.25
C GLY A 158 -6.17 -10.33 5.53
N TYR A 159 -5.11 -11.13 5.40
CA TYR A 159 -4.50 -11.79 6.55
C TYR A 159 -3.94 -10.82 7.58
N HIS A 160 -3.38 -9.70 7.18
CA HIS A 160 -2.76 -8.73 8.09
C HIS A 160 -3.67 -7.54 8.43
N ASN A 161 -4.52 -7.08 7.50
CA ASN A 161 -5.51 -6.03 7.76
C ASN A 161 -6.90 -6.68 7.95
N PRO A 162 -7.27 -7.03 9.19
CA PRO A 162 -8.51 -7.75 9.50
C PRO A 162 -9.72 -6.81 9.53
N ARG A 163 -10.90 -7.39 9.75
CA ARG A 163 -12.16 -6.68 9.95
C ARG A 163 -12.06 -5.51 10.94
N THR A 164 -11.33 -5.69 12.03
CA THR A 164 -11.17 -4.65 13.07
C THR A 164 -10.45 -3.40 12.58
N GLU A 165 -9.54 -3.52 11.59
CA GLU A 165 -8.93 -2.36 10.95
C GLU A 165 -9.97 -1.63 10.08
N MET A 166 -10.73 -2.37 9.26
CA MET A 166 -11.78 -1.76 8.45
C MET A 166 -12.84 -1.06 9.30
N ALA A 167 -13.24 -1.65 10.44
CA ALA A 167 -14.17 -1.04 11.36
C ALA A 167 -13.70 0.35 11.83
N ARG A 168 -12.43 0.48 12.21
CA ARG A 168 -11.82 1.76 12.61
C ARG A 168 -11.80 2.77 11.45
N TRP A 169 -11.50 2.32 10.23
CA TRP A 169 -11.48 3.20 9.07
C TRP A 169 -12.88 3.70 8.73
N VAL A 170 -13.89 2.84 8.84
CA VAL A 170 -15.30 3.24 8.68
C VAL A 170 -15.67 4.31 9.69
N ASP A 171 -15.24 4.18 10.94
CA ASP A 171 -15.50 5.19 11.97
C ASP A 171 -14.86 6.55 11.62
N PHE A 172 -13.61 6.55 11.11
CA PHE A 172 -12.96 7.79 10.64
C PHE A 172 -13.70 8.41 9.45
N ILE A 173 -14.14 7.60 8.49
CA ILE A 173 -14.81 8.06 7.28
C ILE A 173 -16.18 8.65 7.63
N ASN A 174 -16.96 7.94 8.44
CA ASN A 174 -18.29 8.41 8.85
C ASN A 174 -18.22 9.69 9.70
N ALA A 175 -17.17 9.86 10.51
CA ALA A 175 -16.95 11.09 11.28
C ALA A 175 -16.71 12.33 10.38
N GLU A 176 -16.23 12.13 9.15
CA GLU A 176 -16.13 13.20 8.15
C GLU A 176 -17.48 13.63 7.56
N GLN A 177 -18.53 12.81 7.68
CA GLN A 177 -19.83 13.03 7.05
C GLN A 177 -19.70 13.34 5.54
N PRO A 178 -19.11 12.44 4.74
CA PRO A 178 -18.90 12.68 3.33
C PRO A 178 -20.19 12.56 2.52
N ASP A 179 -20.26 13.30 1.41
CA ASP A 179 -21.30 13.10 0.38
C ASP A 179 -21.02 11.84 -0.44
N LEU A 180 -19.73 11.42 -0.53
CA LEU A 180 -19.29 10.33 -1.38
C LEU A 180 -17.98 9.72 -0.85
N VAL A 181 -17.82 8.40 -0.99
CA VAL A 181 -16.58 7.67 -0.72
C VAL A 181 -16.03 7.10 -2.03
N LEU A 182 -14.76 7.37 -2.32
CA LEU A 182 -14.06 6.89 -3.51
C LEU A 182 -12.87 6.01 -3.11
N ILE A 183 -12.71 4.85 -3.78
CA ILE A 183 -11.60 3.93 -3.50
C ILE A 183 -10.85 3.64 -4.81
N ALA A 184 -9.56 4.01 -4.83
CA ALA A 184 -8.71 3.79 -6.01
C ALA A 184 -7.96 2.46 -5.93
N GLY A 185 -8.66 1.34 -5.85
CA GLY A 185 -8.14 -0.02 -5.99
C GLY A 185 -7.38 -0.58 -4.77
N ASP A 186 -6.94 -1.82 -4.91
CA ASP A 186 -6.22 -2.61 -3.90
C ASP A 186 -6.98 -2.66 -2.55
N ILE A 187 -8.28 -2.94 -2.62
CA ILE A 187 -9.14 -3.14 -1.44
C ILE A 187 -8.79 -4.47 -0.77
N ILE A 188 -8.60 -5.52 -1.59
CA ILE A 188 -8.23 -6.87 -1.15
C ILE A 188 -6.72 -7.06 -1.33
N ASP A 189 -6.08 -7.77 -0.41
CA ASP A 189 -4.64 -8.05 -0.54
C ASP A 189 -4.38 -9.22 -1.52
N ILE A 190 -4.19 -10.44 -1.02
CA ILE A 190 -3.83 -11.61 -1.85
C ILE A 190 -4.92 -12.69 -1.86
N SER A 191 -5.92 -12.60 -1.00
CA SER A 191 -7.01 -13.58 -0.89
C SER A 191 -8.29 -12.95 -0.36
N VAL A 192 -9.41 -13.32 -0.94
CA VAL A 192 -10.76 -12.94 -0.49
C VAL A 192 -11.17 -13.72 0.77
N ARG A 193 -10.56 -14.89 1.03
CA ARG A 193 -10.95 -15.79 2.11
C ARG A 193 -11.02 -15.12 3.48
N PRO A 194 -10.00 -14.36 3.95
CA PRO A 194 -10.08 -13.69 5.25
C PRO A 194 -11.25 -12.73 5.36
N LEU A 195 -11.63 -12.07 4.26
CA LEU A 195 -12.72 -11.12 4.23
C LEU A 195 -14.08 -11.83 4.37
N LEU A 196 -14.22 -12.99 3.77
CA LEU A 196 -15.44 -13.81 3.86
C LEU A 196 -15.58 -14.45 5.25
N GLU A 197 -14.51 -15.05 5.79
CA GLU A 197 -14.54 -15.69 7.10
C GLU A 197 -14.82 -14.70 8.26
N GLU A 198 -14.45 -13.43 8.10
CA GLU A 198 -14.67 -12.39 9.09
C GLU A 198 -15.89 -11.49 8.81
N ASP A 199 -16.62 -11.73 7.72
CA ASP A 199 -17.71 -10.85 7.27
C ASP A 199 -17.30 -9.37 7.22
N VAL A 200 -16.18 -9.08 6.53
CA VAL A 200 -15.68 -7.71 6.38
C VAL A 200 -16.66 -6.84 5.57
N ALA A 201 -17.48 -7.46 4.71
CA ALA A 201 -18.52 -6.77 3.96
C ALA A 201 -19.51 -6.04 4.87
N ALA A 202 -19.77 -6.56 6.08
CA ALA A 202 -20.62 -5.88 7.06
C ALA A 202 -20.07 -4.52 7.49
N GLU A 203 -18.74 -4.36 7.56
CA GLU A 203 -18.14 -3.08 7.91
C GLU A 203 -18.30 -2.04 6.80
N PHE A 204 -18.14 -2.44 5.52
CA PHE A 204 -18.41 -1.54 4.40
C PHE A 204 -19.85 -1.04 4.37
N ARG A 205 -20.83 -1.91 4.70
CA ARG A 205 -22.25 -1.54 4.78
C ARG A 205 -22.57 -0.53 5.90
N ARG A 206 -21.65 -0.27 6.83
CA ARG A 206 -21.77 0.80 7.84
C ARG A 206 -21.42 2.19 7.28
N LEU A 207 -20.79 2.28 6.11
CA LEU A 207 -20.51 3.55 5.47
C LEU A 207 -21.83 4.26 5.14
N GLN A 208 -21.94 5.54 5.54
CA GLN A 208 -23.16 6.32 5.42
C GLN A 208 -23.34 6.97 4.04
N ALA A 209 -22.24 7.08 3.28
CA ALA A 209 -22.23 7.64 1.93
C ALA A 209 -22.07 6.53 0.88
N PRO A 210 -22.56 6.74 -0.36
CA PRO A 210 -22.32 5.83 -1.47
C PRO A 210 -20.83 5.59 -1.71
N VAL A 211 -20.45 4.36 -2.07
CA VAL A 211 -19.06 3.95 -2.29
C VAL A 211 -18.85 3.56 -3.74
N TYR A 212 -17.92 4.22 -4.41
CA TYR A 212 -17.47 3.87 -5.75
C TYR A 212 -15.98 3.52 -5.72
N ALA A 213 -15.60 2.49 -6.49
CA ALA A 213 -14.23 2.01 -6.55
C ALA A 213 -13.82 1.68 -7.98
N CYS A 214 -12.53 1.76 -8.29
CA CYS A 214 -11.92 1.04 -9.39
C CYS A 214 -11.17 -0.19 -8.88
N LEU A 215 -10.75 -1.08 -9.78
CA LEU A 215 -9.90 -2.21 -9.42
C LEU A 215 -8.42 -1.77 -9.35
N GLY A 216 -7.66 -2.44 -8.49
CA GLY A 216 -6.21 -2.43 -8.49
C GLY A 216 -5.64 -3.78 -8.94
N ASN A 217 -4.32 -3.92 -8.92
CA ASN A 217 -3.68 -5.17 -9.33
C ASN A 217 -3.89 -6.31 -8.33
N HIS A 218 -4.10 -6.02 -7.05
CA HIS A 218 -4.33 -7.04 -6.04
C HIS A 218 -5.70 -7.73 -6.18
N GLU A 219 -6.71 -7.07 -6.72
CA GLU A 219 -7.97 -7.73 -7.05
C GLU A 219 -7.78 -8.85 -8.09
N TYR A 220 -6.86 -8.67 -9.04
CA TYR A 220 -6.49 -9.72 -9.99
C TYR A 220 -5.68 -10.86 -9.34
N TYR A 221 -4.81 -10.54 -8.38
CA TYR A 221 -4.02 -11.56 -7.65
C TYR A 221 -4.89 -12.38 -6.70
N SER A 222 -5.90 -11.77 -6.08
CA SER A 222 -6.82 -12.45 -5.16
C SER A 222 -7.93 -13.24 -5.87
N GLY A 223 -8.01 -13.16 -7.21
CA GLY A 223 -9.07 -13.78 -8.02
C GLY A 223 -10.22 -12.82 -8.28
N GLU A 224 -10.12 -12.07 -9.35
CA GLU A 224 -11.02 -10.97 -9.73
C GLU A 224 -12.51 -11.32 -9.67
N PRO A 225 -13.04 -12.48 -10.12
CA PRO A 225 -14.46 -12.80 -10.00
C PRO A 225 -14.95 -12.90 -8.56
N LYS A 226 -14.12 -13.43 -7.64
CA LYS A 226 -14.44 -13.52 -6.21
C LYS A 226 -14.41 -12.14 -5.55
N ALA A 227 -13.43 -11.31 -5.94
CA ALA A 227 -13.32 -9.94 -5.48
C ALA A 227 -14.59 -9.14 -5.87
N GLN A 228 -15.04 -9.24 -7.10
CA GLN A 228 -16.27 -8.57 -7.55
C GLN A 228 -17.51 -9.04 -6.79
N GLN A 229 -17.63 -10.34 -6.46
CA GLN A 229 -18.72 -10.81 -5.63
C GLN A 229 -18.68 -10.18 -4.23
N PHE A 230 -17.49 -10.16 -3.59
CA PHE A 230 -17.31 -9.50 -2.30
C PHE A 230 -17.73 -8.02 -2.35
N PHE A 231 -17.38 -7.29 -3.41
CA PHE A 231 -17.74 -5.87 -3.54
C PHE A 231 -19.25 -5.67 -3.64
N ARG A 232 -19.95 -6.54 -4.38
CA ARG A 232 -21.43 -6.50 -4.41
C ARG A 232 -22.03 -6.73 -3.02
N ASP A 233 -21.52 -7.72 -2.28
CA ASP A 233 -21.97 -8.04 -0.93
C ASP A 233 -21.66 -6.92 0.08
N ALA A 234 -20.58 -6.18 -0.16
CA ALA A 234 -20.15 -5.01 0.62
C ALA A 234 -20.89 -3.71 0.26
N GLY A 235 -21.71 -3.70 -0.79
CA GLY A 235 -22.39 -2.50 -1.26
C GLY A 235 -21.46 -1.51 -1.99
N ILE A 236 -20.32 -1.98 -2.50
CA ILE A 236 -19.38 -1.16 -3.25
C ILE A 236 -19.71 -1.25 -4.74
N ARG A 237 -19.96 -0.10 -5.38
CA ARG A 237 -20.10 -0.04 -6.83
C ARG A 237 -18.74 0.07 -7.50
N VAL A 238 -18.27 -1.02 -8.09
CA VAL A 238 -17.03 -1.03 -8.86
C VAL A 238 -17.29 -0.51 -10.26
N LEU A 239 -16.49 0.45 -10.69
CA LEU A 239 -16.45 1.00 -12.04
C LEU A 239 -15.24 0.40 -12.76
N ARG A 240 -15.51 -0.42 -13.78
CA ARG A 240 -14.48 -1.12 -14.55
C ARG A 240 -14.52 -0.69 -16.00
N ASP A 241 -13.75 0.31 -16.37
CA ASP A 241 -13.88 1.05 -17.63
C ASP A 241 -15.30 1.60 -17.85
N GLU A 242 -15.90 2.04 -16.76
CA GLU A 242 -17.26 2.53 -16.64
C GLU A 242 -17.29 3.90 -15.96
N ALA A 243 -18.42 4.55 -16.05
CA ALA A 243 -18.70 5.80 -15.35
C ALA A 243 -20.06 5.82 -14.69
N VAL A 244 -20.20 6.71 -13.71
CA VAL A 244 -21.46 7.12 -13.12
C VAL A 244 -21.57 8.65 -13.17
N ASN A 245 -22.72 9.13 -13.61
CA ASN A 245 -23.08 10.53 -13.51
C ASN A 245 -23.97 10.70 -12.26
N LEU A 246 -23.64 11.70 -11.46
CA LEU A 246 -24.30 12.01 -10.19
C LEU A 246 -24.89 13.44 -10.27
N PRO A 247 -26.02 13.60 -10.97
CA PRO A 247 -26.64 14.93 -11.15
C PRO A 247 -27.10 15.53 -9.80
N GLU A 248 -27.48 14.68 -8.85
CA GLU A 248 -27.84 15.08 -7.48
C GLU A 248 -26.68 15.69 -6.68
N LEU A 249 -25.46 15.47 -7.11
CA LEU A 249 -24.24 16.08 -6.58
C LEU A 249 -23.71 17.21 -7.48
N GLY A 250 -24.56 17.82 -8.33
CA GLY A 250 -24.18 18.98 -9.12
C GLY A 250 -23.26 18.65 -10.30
N HIS A 251 -23.70 17.80 -11.21
CA HIS A 251 -22.97 17.46 -12.44
C HIS A 251 -21.56 16.84 -12.23
N LEU A 252 -21.45 15.94 -11.26
CA LEU A 252 -20.25 15.16 -11.00
C LEU A 252 -20.25 13.87 -11.81
N THR A 253 -19.15 13.59 -12.51
CA THR A 253 -18.93 12.31 -13.19
C THR A 253 -17.75 11.60 -12.55
N ILE A 254 -17.96 10.37 -12.11
CA ILE A 254 -16.88 9.48 -11.62
C ILE A 254 -16.62 8.41 -12.68
N ILE A 255 -15.39 8.32 -13.15
CA ILE A 255 -14.92 7.31 -14.10
C ILE A 255 -13.98 6.38 -13.35
N GLY A 256 -14.27 5.08 -13.34
CA GLY A 256 -13.35 4.05 -12.87
C GLY A 256 -12.66 3.38 -14.05
N ARG A 257 -11.34 3.47 -14.09
CA ARG A 257 -10.53 2.78 -15.09
C ARG A 257 -10.14 1.40 -14.57
N ASP A 258 -10.21 0.37 -15.42
CA ASP A 258 -9.72 -0.97 -15.07
C ASP A 258 -8.20 -0.97 -14.82
N ASP A 259 -7.69 -1.92 -14.06
CA ASP A 259 -6.26 -1.98 -13.74
C ASP A 259 -5.41 -2.38 -14.96
N ARG A 260 -4.12 -2.02 -14.91
CA ARG A 260 -3.14 -2.34 -15.97
C ARG A 260 -2.90 -3.84 -16.15
N THR A 261 -3.27 -4.65 -15.18
CA THR A 261 -3.23 -6.12 -15.27
C THR A 261 -4.14 -6.61 -16.40
N ASN A 262 -5.23 -5.87 -16.70
CA ASN A 262 -6.01 -6.10 -17.91
C ASN A 262 -5.37 -5.40 -19.12
N PRO A 263 -4.78 -6.14 -20.08
CA PRO A 263 -4.17 -5.53 -21.27
C PRO A 263 -5.20 -4.90 -22.23
N HIS A 264 -6.48 -5.22 -22.07
CA HIS A 264 -7.58 -4.72 -22.91
C HIS A 264 -8.32 -3.52 -22.32
N ARG A 265 -7.86 -2.99 -21.16
CA ARG A 265 -8.47 -1.82 -20.55
C ARG A 265 -8.52 -0.62 -21.47
N LYS A 266 -9.59 0.16 -21.40
CA LYS A 266 -9.75 1.36 -22.22
C LYS A 266 -8.71 2.43 -21.83
N SER A 267 -8.33 3.25 -22.80
CA SER A 267 -7.56 4.46 -22.52
C SER A 267 -8.43 5.53 -21.87
N VAL A 268 -7.80 6.43 -21.09
CA VAL A 268 -8.52 7.55 -20.46
C VAL A 268 -9.23 8.39 -21.53
N ALA A 269 -8.60 8.62 -22.69
CA ALA A 269 -9.21 9.36 -23.79
C ALA A 269 -10.49 8.68 -24.32
N GLN A 270 -10.52 7.34 -24.43
CA GLN A 270 -11.74 6.62 -24.82
C GLN A 270 -12.85 6.74 -23.76
N LEU A 271 -12.49 6.68 -22.47
CA LEU A 271 -13.44 6.83 -21.38
C LEU A 271 -14.01 8.26 -21.32
N MET A 272 -13.15 9.28 -21.43
CA MET A 272 -13.59 10.67 -21.47
C MET A 272 -14.52 10.94 -22.66
N LYS A 273 -14.18 10.44 -23.84
CA LYS A 273 -15.03 10.57 -25.04
C LYS A 273 -16.38 9.90 -24.86
N ALA A 274 -16.42 8.75 -24.19
CA ALA A 274 -17.67 7.99 -24.01
C ALA A 274 -18.58 8.57 -22.92
N PHE A 275 -18.00 9.08 -21.83
CA PHE A 275 -18.73 9.39 -20.61
C PHE A 275 -18.76 10.87 -20.22
N SER A 276 -17.90 11.69 -20.77
CA SER A 276 -17.85 13.14 -20.52
C SER A 276 -17.56 13.95 -21.80
N PRO A 277 -18.34 13.75 -22.88
CA PRO A 277 -18.05 14.34 -24.20
C PRO A 277 -18.23 15.87 -24.19
N GLU A 278 -19.17 16.40 -23.41
CA GLU A 278 -19.53 17.81 -23.41
C GLU A 278 -18.74 18.66 -22.42
N LYS A 279 -17.95 18.03 -21.56
CA LYS A 279 -17.15 18.70 -20.48
C LYS A 279 -17.99 19.64 -19.57
N THR A 280 -19.28 19.45 -19.49
CA THR A 280 -20.18 20.19 -18.59
C THR A 280 -20.01 19.77 -17.15
N ASN A 281 -19.69 18.48 -16.95
CA ASN A 281 -19.52 17.87 -15.64
C ASN A 281 -18.08 18.04 -15.12
N TYR A 282 -17.93 18.12 -13.81
CA TYR A 282 -16.63 17.92 -13.17
C TYR A 282 -16.30 16.44 -13.16
N THR A 283 -15.20 16.06 -13.75
CA THR A 283 -14.85 14.64 -13.98
C THR A 283 -13.72 14.20 -13.06
N ILE A 284 -13.99 13.19 -12.26
CA ILE A 284 -13.00 12.50 -11.43
C ILE A 284 -12.70 11.14 -12.05
N VAL A 285 -11.42 10.84 -12.28
CA VAL A 285 -10.96 9.53 -12.72
C VAL A 285 -10.30 8.80 -11.55
N LEU A 286 -10.73 7.57 -11.31
CA LEU A 286 -10.07 6.60 -10.44
C LEU A 286 -9.23 5.69 -11.35
N ASP A 287 -7.90 5.77 -11.25
CA ASP A 287 -6.95 4.89 -11.96
C ASP A 287 -5.89 4.46 -10.94
N HIS A 288 -5.92 3.22 -10.51
CA HIS A 288 -5.11 2.74 -9.38
C HIS A 288 -3.61 3.03 -9.57
N GLN A 289 -3.05 2.68 -10.73
CA GLN A 289 -1.62 2.82 -10.99
C GLN A 289 -1.28 4.15 -11.70
N PRO A 290 -0.52 5.08 -11.08
CA PRO A 290 -0.29 6.44 -11.58
C PRO A 290 0.77 6.51 -12.70
N TYR A 291 0.56 5.78 -13.79
CA TYR A 291 1.42 5.83 -14.98
C TYR A 291 0.82 6.70 -16.08
N HIS A 292 1.65 7.44 -16.79
CA HIS A 292 1.27 8.24 -17.94
C HIS A 292 0.22 9.30 -17.58
N LEU A 293 0.49 10.09 -16.56
CA LEU A 293 -0.39 11.17 -16.10
C LEU A 293 -0.67 12.20 -17.21
N ASP A 294 0.29 12.38 -18.12
CA ASP A 294 0.15 13.22 -19.31
C ASP A 294 -1.06 12.82 -20.19
N ARG A 295 -1.43 11.54 -20.23
CA ARG A 295 -2.58 11.07 -21.00
C ARG A 295 -3.91 11.52 -20.41
N SER A 296 -4.02 11.56 -19.10
CA SER A 296 -5.21 12.08 -18.40
C SER A 296 -5.33 13.59 -18.58
N ALA A 297 -4.22 14.31 -18.49
CA ALA A 297 -4.17 15.76 -18.74
C ALA A 297 -4.61 16.08 -20.18
N LYS A 298 -4.04 15.40 -21.19
CA LYS A 298 -4.42 15.56 -22.62
C LYS A 298 -5.88 15.18 -22.88
N ALA A 299 -6.45 14.24 -22.13
CA ALA A 299 -7.84 13.85 -22.25
C ALA A 299 -8.81 14.86 -21.60
N GLY A 300 -8.30 15.83 -20.84
CA GLY A 300 -9.07 16.88 -20.20
C GLY A 300 -9.81 16.41 -18.94
N VAL A 301 -9.22 15.48 -18.19
CA VAL A 301 -9.69 15.09 -16.85
C VAL A 301 -9.51 16.26 -15.89
N ASP A 302 -10.49 16.52 -15.02
CA ASP A 302 -10.36 17.57 -14.01
C ASP A 302 -9.52 17.14 -12.81
N PHE A 303 -9.80 15.92 -12.31
CA PHE A 303 -9.08 15.35 -11.18
C PHE A 303 -8.87 13.85 -11.36
N GLN A 304 -7.67 13.36 -11.10
CA GLN A 304 -7.38 11.92 -11.03
C GLN A 304 -6.87 11.55 -9.63
N PHE A 305 -7.46 10.49 -9.07
CA PHE A 305 -7.02 9.89 -7.82
C PHE A 305 -6.44 8.51 -8.07
N SER A 306 -5.24 8.27 -7.54
CA SER A 306 -4.47 7.04 -7.72
C SER A 306 -3.85 6.58 -6.39
N GLY A 307 -3.43 5.31 -6.33
CA GLY A 307 -2.72 4.68 -5.23
C GLY A 307 -1.47 3.94 -5.67
N HIS A 308 -1.37 2.64 -5.34
CA HIS A 308 -0.40 1.66 -5.79
C HIS A 308 1.04 1.85 -5.29
N THR A 309 1.54 3.06 -5.24
CA THR A 309 2.95 3.31 -4.96
C THR A 309 3.34 3.12 -3.51
N HIS A 310 2.36 3.20 -2.59
CA HIS A 310 2.56 3.27 -1.14
C HIS A 310 3.61 4.30 -0.71
N TYR A 311 4.05 5.16 -1.64
CA TYR A 311 5.24 5.98 -1.48
C TYR A 311 6.47 5.15 -1.05
N GLY A 312 6.56 3.90 -1.56
CA GLY A 312 7.59 2.93 -1.21
C GLY A 312 7.48 2.34 0.19
N GLN A 313 6.45 2.70 0.98
CA GLN A 313 6.12 2.17 2.31
C GLN A 313 7.17 2.44 3.39
N VAL A 314 8.45 2.14 3.14
CA VAL A 314 9.56 2.39 4.06
C VAL A 314 10.74 3.04 3.32
N TRP A 315 11.43 3.96 3.97
CA TRP A 315 12.69 4.50 3.45
C TRP A 315 13.77 3.38 3.42
N PRO A 316 14.63 3.28 2.40
CA PRO A 316 14.79 4.19 1.26
C PRO A 316 13.99 3.80 0.01
N ILE A 317 13.05 2.86 0.08
CA ILE A 317 12.25 2.41 -1.08
C ILE A 317 11.47 3.58 -1.70
N SER A 318 11.12 4.60 -0.90
CA SER A 318 10.52 5.84 -1.40
C SER A 318 11.37 6.57 -2.45
N TRP A 319 12.70 6.42 -2.44
CA TRP A 319 13.55 6.97 -3.49
C TRP A 319 13.40 6.21 -4.81
N ILE A 320 13.18 4.90 -4.74
CA ILE A 320 12.94 4.05 -5.92
C ILE A 320 11.60 4.44 -6.56
N THR A 321 10.55 4.59 -5.77
CA THR A 321 9.24 5.01 -6.30
C THR A 321 9.30 6.40 -6.92
N LYS A 322 10.02 7.35 -6.31
CA LYS A 322 10.26 8.68 -6.90
C LYS A 322 10.99 8.63 -8.24
N ALA A 323 11.87 7.67 -8.44
CA ALA A 323 12.61 7.52 -9.69
C ALA A 323 11.78 6.84 -10.81
N ILE A 324 10.75 6.05 -10.43
CA ILE A 324 9.93 5.29 -11.38
C ILE A 324 8.72 6.08 -11.87
N TYR A 325 8.06 6.85 -10.98
CA TYR A 325 6.79 7.51 -11.25
C TYR A 325 6.98 9.01 -11.48
N GLU A 326 6.20 9.60 -12.39
CA GLU A 326 6.14 11.06 -12.62
C GLU A 326 5.77 11.80 -11.32
N CYS A 327 4.80 11.24 -10.59
CA CYS A 327 4.46 11.60 -9.23
C CYS A 327 4.22 10.31 -8.43
N SER A 328 4.98 10.10 -7.39
CA SER A 328 4.85 8.89 -6.56
C SER A 328 4.02 9.09 -5.30
N TYR A 329 3.72 10.35 -4.92
CA TYR A 329 2.96 10.67 -3.72
C TYR A 329 2.52 12.14 -3.70
N GLY A 330 1.32 12.39 -3.19
CA GLY A 330 0.79 13.72 -2.91
C GLY A 330 0.15 14.39 -4.10
N SER A 331 -0.05 15.70 -4.00
CA SER A 331 -0.66 16.51 -5.04
C SER A 331 0.31 16.79 -6.18
N TYR A 332 -0.21 16.71 -7.40
CA TYR A 332 0.50 17.05 -8.61
C TYR A 332 -0.47 17.74 -9.58
N GLN A 333 0.01 18.66 -10.39
CA GLN A 333 -0.79 19.32 -11.42
C GLN A 333 -0.05 19.30 -12.75
N LEU A 334 -0.78 18.92 -13.80
CA LEU A 334 -0.29 18.99 -15.17
C LEU A 334 -1.39 19.62 -16.03
N ASP A 335 -1.07 20.72 -16.68
CA ASP A 335 -2.02 21.57 -17.37
C ASP A 335 -3.19 21.97 -16.46
N SER A 336 -4.43 21.69 -16.86
CA SER A 336 -5.63 21.94 -16.06
C SER A 336 -6.05 20.77 -15.16
N THR A 337 -5.36 19.64 -15.24
CA THR A 337 -5.69 18.43 -14.49
C THR A 337 -4.96 18.40 -13.15
N HIS A 338 -5.71 18.20 -12.09
CA HIS A 338 -5.16 17.92 -10.77
C HIS A 338 -5.04 16.42 -10.55
N PHE A 339 -3.98 16.02 -9.86
CA PHE A 339 -3.73 14.64 -9.49
C PHE A 339 -3.49 14.55 -7.97
N TYR A 340 -3.89 13.46 -7.38
CA TYR A 340 -3.44 13.07 -6.06
C TYR A 340 -3.09 11.58 -6.06
N ILE A 341 -1.84 11.28 -5.73
CA ILE A 341 -1.35 9.92 -5.59
C ILE A 341 -1.26 9.62 -4.11
N SER A 342 -2.14 8.73 -3.63
CA SER A 342 -2.18 8.35 -2.22
C SER A 342 -1.10 7.35 -1.87
N SER A 343 -0.60 7.45 -0.65
CA SER A 343 0.26 6.42 -0.06
C SER A 343 -0.51 5.24 0.53
N GLY A 344 -1.84 5.29 0.51
CA GLY A 344 -2.73 4.24 1.00
C GLY A 344 -3.09 4.36 2.48
N ILE A 345 -4.33 4.00 2.82
CA ILE A 345 -4.79 3.91 4.22
C ILE A 345 -4.29 2.62 4.88
N GLY A 346 -4.27 1.54 4.12
CA GLY A 346 -3.67 0.26 4.48
C GLY A 346 -2.23 0.14 4.01
N ILE A 347 -1.79 -1.10 3.86
CA ILE A 347 -0.42 -1.45 3.49
C ILE A 347 -0.38 -2.94 3.15
N TRP A 348 0.47 -3.35 2.24
CA TRP A 348 0.74 -4.75 2.01
C TRP A 348 1.93 -5.24 2.84
N GLY A 349 1.99 -6.54 3.15
CA GLY A 349 3.16 -7.10 3.83
C GLY A 349 3.28 -6.71 5.30
N GLY A 350 4.44 -6.23 5.72
CA GLY A 350 4.70 -5.87 7.12
C GLY A 350 4.13 -4.50 7.49
N LYS A 351 3.48 -4.40 8.64
CA LYS A 351 2.82 -3.19 9.12
C LYS A 351 3.80 -2.12 9.61
N PHE A 352 4.58 -1.56 8.69
CA PHE A 352 5.56 -0.52 9.00
C PHE A 352 5.47 0.65 8.02
N ARG A 353 5.48 1.88 8.57
CA ARG A 353 5.66 3.13 7.85
C ARG A 353 6.89 3.85 8.41
N ILE A 354 7.94 3.94 7.61
CA ILE A 354 9.20 4.57 8.00
C ILE A 354 9.59 5.59 6.92
N GLY A 355 9.52 6.87 7.26
CA GLY A 355 9.73 7.96 6.31
C GLY A 355 8.60 8.14 5.29
N THR A 356 7.47 7.44 5.49
CA THR A 356 6.24 7.50 4.72
C THR A 356 5.05 7.43 5.67
N GLN A 357 3.82 7.63 5.20
CA GLN A 357 2.64 7.71 6.07
C GLN A 357 1.46 6.93 5.47
N SER A 358 0.61 6.38 6.32
CA SER A 358 -0.73 5.92 5.90
C SER A 358 -1.72 7.07 6.01
N GLU A 359 -2.63 7.19 5.02
CA GLU A 359 -3.52 8.34 4.93
C GLU A 359 -4.88 8.01 4.33
N TYR A 360 -5.83 8.90 4.59
CA TYR A 360 -7.04 9.07 3.79
C TYR A 360 -7.20 10.55 3.42
N VAL A 361 -7.82 10.81 2.28
CA VAL A 361 -7.91 12.17 1.73
C VAL A 361 -9.34 12.66 1.83
N VAL A 362 -9.51 13.85 2.39
CA VAL A 362 -10.79 14.56 2.43
C VAL A 362 -10.74 15.67 1.38
N LEU A 363 -11.36 15.39 0.24
CA LEU A 363 -11.48 16.35 -0.86
C LEU A 363 -12.73 17.20 -0.68
N THR A 364 -12.56 18.51 -0.73
CA THR A 364 -13.67 19.47 -0.84
C THR A 364 -13.67 20.04 -2.26
N LEU A 365 -14.73 19.80 -3.00
CA LEU A 365 -15.04 20.45 -4.27
C LEU A 365 -15.93 21.68 -4.00
N LYS A 366 -15.64 22.82 -4.63
CA LYS A 366 -16.41 24.05 -4.51
C LYS A 366 -16.33 24.93 -5.76
#